data_4b5d82b487db993049022984fde915f6
#
_entry.id   4b5d82b487db993049022984fde915f6
#
_cell.length_a   1.000
_cell.length_b   1.000
_cell.length_c   1.000
_cell.angle_alpha   90.00
_cell.angle_beta   90.00
_cell.angle_gamma   90.00
#
_symmetry.space_group_name_H-M   'P 1'
#
loop_
_entity.id
_entity.type
_entity.pdbx_description
1 polymer ?
#
loop_
_entity_poly.entity_id
_entity_poly.type
_entity_poly.pdbx_seq_one_letter_code
_entity_poly.pdbx_strand_id
1 'polypeptide(L)'
;MHRLFFALWPDSALREQFVAVQTSKRVGDGRRIEPANLHLTLAFLGNISADHVALVRRAAAQLAFEPFSLILDRLGWWRRAGILWLGPLAWPPFLDALVADLWDELEACGLQQEPRRFKPHVTLVRRCRRARPGPMAPIVWSVTDFVLVESVSVPAGVSYRVLDRWGPGSIPDSV
;
A
#
# COMPACT_ATOMS: atom_id res chain seq x y z
N MET A 1 10.17 18.50 5.31
CA MET A 1 9.67 17.19 5.81
C MET A 1 8.69 16.63 4.80
N HIS A 2 8.91 15.40 4.36
CA HIS A 2 8.09 14.66 3.39
C HIS A 2 7.40 13.52 4.13
N ARG A 3 6.10 13.38 4.00
CA ARG A 3 5.37 12.25 4.59
C ARG A 3 5.32 11.11 3.58
N LEU A 4 6.13 10.07 3.81
CA LEU A 4 6.40 9.02 2.83
C LEU A 4 5.89 7.65 3.27
N PHE A 5 5.62 6.80 2.29
CA PHE A 5 5.34 5.37 2.47
C PHE A 5 5.66 4.59 1.19
N PHE A 6 5.98 3.31 1.31
CA PHE A 6 6.06 2.38 0.19
C PHE A 6 4.74 1.65 0.00
N ALA A 7 4.39 1.38 -1.26
CA ALA A 7 3.12 0.74 -1.60
C ALA A 7 3.16 -0.07 -2.90
N LEU A 8 2.23 -1.01 -3.01
CA LEU A 8 1.78 -1.52 -4.29
C LEU A 8 0.71 -0.58 -4.84
N TRP A 9 0.84 -0.21 -6.12
CA TRP A 9 0.01 0.82 -6.75
C TRP A 9 -0.80 0.22 -7.89
N PRO A 10 -2.15 0.22 -7.81
CA PRO A 10 -2.98 -0.39 -8.85
C PRO A 10 -2.95 0.46 -10.12
N ASP A 11 -3.04 -0.20 -11.27
CA ASP A 11 -3.36 0.44 -12.54
C ASP A 11 -4.83 0.94 -12.56
N SER A 12 -5.23 1.57 -13.65
CA SER A 12 -6.58 2.12 -13.79
C SER A 12 -7.67 1.03 -13.78
N ALA A 13 -7.44 -0.07 -14.47
CA ALA A 13 -8.40 -1.16 -14.59
C ALA A 13 -8.63 -1.87 -13.23
N LEU A 14 -7.56 -2.13 -12.50
CA LEU A 14 -7.63 -2.71 -11.16
C LEU A 14 -8.28 -1.73 -10.16
N ARG A 15 -7.97 -0.44 -10.27
CA ARG A 15 -8.59 0.60 -9.45
C ARG A 15 -10.09 0.69 -9.64
N GLU A 16 -10.59 0.52 -10.86
CA GLU A 16 -12.03 0.45 -11.15
C GLU A 16 -12.69 -0.73 -10.44
N GLN A 17 -12.03 -1.89 -10.38
CA GLN A 17 -12.53 -3.04 -9.62
C GLN A 17 -12.59 -2.74 -8.11
N PHE A 18 -11.60 -2.06 -7.56
CA PHE A 18 -11.63 -1.63 -6.15
C PHE A 18 -12.78 -0.65 -5.88
N VAL A 19 -13.02 0.29 -6.78
CA VAL A 19 -14.15 1.23 -6.70
C VAL A 19 -15.49 0.49 -6.76
N ALA A 20 -15.63 -0.52 -7.61
CA ALA A 20 -16.83 -1.34 -7.68
C ALA A 20 -17.12 -2.05 -6.34
N VAL A 21 -16.10 -2.57 -5.67
CA VAL A 21 -16.24 -3.12 -4.30
C VAL A 21 -16.61 -2.03 -3.31
N GLN A 22 -15.93 -0.88 -3.36
CA GLN A 22 -16.14 0.26 -2.45
C GLN A 22 -17.58 0.82 -2.54
N THR A 23 -18.20 0.76 -3.72
CA THR A 23 -19.58 1.27 -3.97
C THR A 23 -20.66 0.19 -3.86
N SER A 24 -20.26 -1.06 -3.57
CA SER A 24 -21.20 -2.18 -3.45
C SER A 24 -22.13 -2.02 -2.24
N LYS A 25 -23.25 -2.76 -2.26
CA LYS A 25 -24.22 -2.81 -1.14
C LYS A 25 -23.64 -3.40 0.18
N ARG A 26 -22.42 -3.97 0.14
CA ARG A 26 -21.71 -4.49 1.32
C ARG A 26 -21.03 -3.38 2.12
N VAL A 27 -20.79 -2.26 1.48
CA VAL A 27 -20.15 -1.08 2.06
C VAL A 27 -21.25 -0.11 2.52
N GLY A 28 -21.31 0.15 3.82
CA GLY A 28 -22.30 1.04 4.40
C GLY A 28 -21.84 2.50 4.40
N ASP A 29 -21.82 3.07 5.58
CA ASP A 29 -21.43 4.46 5.84
C ASP A 29 -19.90 4.65 5.86
N GLY A 30 -19.49 5.88 6.10
CA GLY A 30 -18.09 6.29 6.27
C GLY A 30 -17.55 7.08 5.09
N ARG A 31 -16.30 7.52 5.25
CA ARG A 31 -15.61 8.28 4.21
C ARG A 31 -14.87 7.32 3.28
N ARG A 32 -15.30 7.25 2.04
CA ARG A 32 -14.62 6.49 0.99
C ARG A 32 -13.26 7.10 0.69
N ILE A 33 -12.28 6.24 0.43
CA ILE A 33 -10.98 6.69 -0.07
C ILE A 33 -11.15 7.12 -1.53
N GLU A 34 -10.55 8.24 -1.88
CA GLU A 34 -10.53 8.72 -3.26
C GLU A 34 -9.91 7.64 -4.18
N PRO A 35 -10.51 7.37 -5.35
CA PRO A 35 -10.01 6.34 -6.26
C PRO A 35 -8.51 6.45 -6.55
N ALA A 36 -8.00 7.66 -6.76
CA ALA A 36 -6.58 7.92 -7.01
C ALA A 36 -5.67 7.55 -5.83
N ASN A 37 -6.23 7.43 -4.62
CA ASN A 37 -5.49 7.12 -3.40
C ASN A 37 -5.62 5.64 -2.96
N LEU A 38 -6.31 4.80 -3.73
CA LEU A 38 -6.43 3.37 -3.43
C LEU A 38 -5.09 2.67 -3.69
N HIS A 39 -4.54 2.03 -2.66
CA HIS A 39 -3.23 1.36 -2.70
C HIS A 39 -3.12 0.31 -1.59
N LEU A 40 -2.09 -0.53 -1.65
CA LEU A 40 -1.69 -1.42 -0.57
C LEU A 40 -0.36 -0.93 0.02
N THR A 41 -0.37 -0.47 1.27
CA THR A 41 0.86 -0.01 1.94
C THR A 41 1.76 -1.18 2.29
N LEU A 42 3.05 -1.08 1.96
CA LEU A 42 4.11 -2.02 2.36
C LEU A 42 4.82 -1.54 3.63
N ALA A 43 5.26 -0.28 3.65
CA ALA A 43 5.98 0.33 4.76
C ALA A 43 5.60 1.80 4.90
N PHE A 44 5.18 2.22 6.09
CA PHE A 44 4.88 3.62 6.40
C PHE A 44 6.06 4.26 7.11
N LEU A 45 6.67 5.29 6.50
CA LEU A 45 7.88 5.92 6.99
C LEU A 45 7.60 7.15 7.86
N GLY A 46 6.40 7.72 7.77
CA GLY A 46 6.07 8.96 8.47
C GLY A 46 6.74 10.18 7.84
N ASN A 47 7.13 11.13 8.68
CA ASN A 47 7.76 12.39 8.24
C ASN A 47 9.28 12.20 8.10
N ILE A 48 9.77 12.31 6.88
CA ILE A 48 11.18 12.12 6.50
C ILE A 48 11.77 13.48 6.11
N SER A 49 13.00 13.76 6.53
CA SER A 49 13.73 14.95 6.07
C SER A 49 14.15 14.81 4.61
N ALA A 50 14.39 15.93 3.92
CA ALA A 50 14.83 15.91 2.53
C ALA A 50 16.13 15.09 2.33
N ASP A 51 17.06 15.19 3.27
CA ASP A 51 18.34 14.48 3.22
C ASP A 51 18.17 12.94 3.32
N HIS A 52 17.16 12.47 4.06
CA HIS A 52 16.88 11.04 4.17
C HIS A 52 16.10 10.47 2.97
N VAL A 53 15.48 11.29 2.13
CA VAL A 53 14.76 10.80 0.94
C VAL A 53 15.70 10.06 -0.01
N ALA A 54 16.93 10.58 -0.22
CA ALA A 54 17.93 9.93 -1.06
C ALA A 54 18.38 8.57 -0.48
N LEU A 55 18.49 8.47 0.84
CA LEU A 55 18.83 7.21 1.52
C LEU A 55 17.72 6.17 1.34
N VAL A 56 16.46 6.56 1.55
CA VAL A 56 15.28 5.72 1.35
C VAL A 56 15.18 5.19 -0.09
N ARG A 57 15.49 6.03 -1.08
CA ARG A 57 15.53 5.63 -2.50
C ARG A 57 16.60 4.59 -2.78
N ARG A 58 17.80 4.79 -2.23
CA ARG A 58 18.91 3.82 -2.37
C ARG A 58 18.59 2.50 -1.69
N ALA A 59 18.02 2.53 -0.49
CA ALA A 59 17.56 1.34 0.20
C ALA A 59 16.58 0.52 -0.65
N ALA A 60 15.57 1.16 -1.21
CA ALA A 60 14.61 0.49 -2.09
C ALA A 60 15.22 -0.07 -3.38
N ALA A 61 16.25 0.58 -3.91
CA ALA A 61 16.94 0.13 -5.12
C ALA A 61 17.83 -1.11 -4.91
N GLN A 62 18.13 -1.49 -3.66
CA GLN A 62 18.87 -2.72 -3.35
C GLN A 62 17.99 -3.98 -3.35
N LEU A 63 16.65 -3.79 -3.34
CA LEU A 63 15.73 -4.91 -3.22
C LEU A 63 15.60 -5.67 -4.55
N ALA A 64 15.73 -6.99 -4.47
CA ALA A 64 15.34 -7.87 -5.57
C ALA A 64 13.81 -7.93 -5.63
N PHE A 65 13.25 -7.56 -6.78
CA PHE A 65 11.81 -7.62 -7.00
C PHE A 65 11.49 -8.59 -8.12
N GLU A 66 10.62 -9.55 -7.84
CA GLU A 66 10.04 -10.46 -8.82
C GLU A 66 8.52 -10.24 -8.90
N PRO A 67 7.95 -10.17 -10.12
CA PRO A 67 6.51 -10.07 -10.29
C PRO A 67 5.77 -11.25 -9.68
N PHE A 68 4.63 -10.97 -9.04
CA PHE A 68 3.78 -12.00 -8.44
C PHE A 68 2.30 -11.66 -8.58
N SER A 69 1.45 -12.65 -8.37
CA SER A 69 0.01 -12.45 -8.31
C SER A 69 -0.47 -12.38 -6.87
N LEU A 70 -1.26 -11.36 -6.56
CA LEU A 70 -1.95 -11.19 -5.28
C LEU A 70 -3.46 -11.31 -5.52
N ILE A 71 -4.09 -12.26 -4.83
CA ILE A 71 -5.53 -12.51 -4.96
C ILE A 71 -6.24 -11.80 -3.79
N LEU A 72 -7.05 -10.80 -4.10
CA LEU A 72 -7.86 -10.08 -3.14
C LEU A 72 -9.27 -10.66 -3.14
N ASP A 73 -9.60 -11.47 -2.15
CA ASP A 73 -10.81 -12.29 -2.08
C ASP A 73 -11.62 -12.10 -0.80
N ARG A 74 -11.23 -11.10 0.01
CA ARG A 74 -11.87 -10.81 1.28
C ARG A 74 -12.12 -9.33 1.48
N LEU A 75 -13.37 -8.99 1.83
CA LEU A 75 -13.73 -7.71 2.43
C LEU A 75 -13.61 -7.84 3.95
N GLY A 76 -12.70 -7.11 4.56
CA GLY A 76 -12.47 -7.11 5.99
C GLY A 76 -12.87 -5.80 6.65
N TRP A 77 -13.15 -5.84 7.94
CA TRP A 77 -13.55 -4.67 8.71
C TRP A 77 -12.89 -4.66 10.10
N TRP A 78 -12.07 -3.67 10.36
CA TRP A 78 -11.54 -3.38 11.68
C TRP A 78 -12.47 -2.42 12.41
N ARG A 79 -13.44 -2.99 13.10
CA ARG A 79 -14.56 -2.25 13.73
C ARG A 79 -14.09 -1.12 14.63
N ARG A 80 -13.11 -1.36 15.52
CA ARG A 80 -12.59 -0.36 16.46
C ARG A 80 -11.92 0.81 15.75
N ALA A 81 -11.20 0.55 14.67
CA ALA A 81 -10.53 1.57 13.85
C ALA A 81 -11.49 2.23 12.85
N GLY A 82 -12.68 1.65 12.62
CA GLY A 82 -13.61 2.11 11.61
C GLY A 82 -13.06 1.98 10.19
N ILE A 83 -12.25 0.96 9.91
CA ILE A 83 -11.60 0.77 8.61
C ILE A 83 -12.22 -0.45 7.92
N LEU A 84 -12.82 -0.21 6.75
CA LEU A 84 -13.21 -1.26 5.82
C LEU A 84 -12.11 -1.40 4.77
N TRP A 85 -11.70 -2.62 4.50
CA TRP A 85 -10.57 -2.92 3.62
C TRP A 85 -10.82 -4.13 2.74
N LEU A 86 -10.15 -4.16 1.60
CA LEU A 86 -10.04 -5.29 0.69
C LEU A 86 -8.67 -5.93 0.85
N GLY A 87 -8.60 -7.26 0.93
CA GLY A 87 -7.33 -7.95 1.07
C GLY A 87 -7.42 -9.43 0.75
N PRO A 88 -6.28 -10.13 0.78
CA PRO A 88 -6.21 -11.55 0.55
C PRO A 88 -6.59 -12.35 1.79
N LEU A 89 -7.11 -13.57 1.61
CA LEU A 89 -7.20 -14.59 2.67
C LEU A 89 -5.83 -15.23 2.93
N ALA A 90 -5.08 -15.46 1.86
CA ALA A 90 -3.71 -15.94 1.89
C ALA A 90 -2.91 -15.19 0.81
N TRP A 91 -1.63 -14.97 1.06
CA TRP A 91 -0.73 -14.29 0.12
C TRP A 91 0.60 -15.02 -0.02
N PRO A 92 1.32 -14.82 -1.14
CA PRO A 92 2.58 -15.49 -1.37
C PRO A 92 3.62 -15.06 -0.33
N PRO A 93 4.45 -16.00 0.19
CA PRO A 93 5.53 -15.69 1.13
C PRO A 93 6.50 -14.61 0.65
N PHE A 94 6.64 -14.46 -0.66
CA PHE A 94 7.44 -13.41 -1.28
C PHE A 94 7.00 -11.99 -0.84
N LEU A 95 5.72 -11.75 -0.62
CA LEU A 95 5.23 -10.44 -0.15
C LEU A 95 5.70 -10.14 1.28
N ASP A 96 5.71 -11.14 2.17
CA ASP A 96 6.26 -10.97 3.52
C ASP A 96 7.78 -10.76 3.46
N ALA A 97 8.50 -11.50 2.61
CA ALA A 97 9.93 -11.33 2.40
C ALA A 97 10.27 -9.93 1.87
N LEU A 98 9.56 -9.47 0.84
CA LEU A 98 9.74 -8.11 0.30
C LEU A 98 9.58 -7.03 1.39
N VAL A 99 8.58 -7.17 2.26
CA VAL A 99 8.37 -6.20 3.35
C VAL A 99 9.46 -6.30 4.41
N ALA A 100 9.93 -7.50 4.73
CA ALA A 100 11.03 -7.71 5.68
C ALA A 100 12.33 -7.11 5.14
N ASP A 101 12.73 -7.48 3.91
CA ASP A 101 13.93 -6.97 3.26
C ASP A 101 13.90 -5.44 3.13
N LEU A 102 12.73 -4.88 2.80
CA LEU A 102 12.53 -3.43 2.75
C LEU A 102 12.78 -2.78 4.12
N TRP A 103 12.28 -3.37 5.20
CA TRP A 103 12.52 -2.83 6.54
C TRP A 103 13.96 -3.00 7.00
N ASP A 104 14.63 -4.09 6.67
CA ASP A 104 16.05 -4.29 6.99
C ASP A 104 16.91 -3.18 6.36
N GLU A 105 16.67 -2.85 5.09
CA GLU A 105 17.34 -1.74 4.40
C GLU A 105 16.98 -0.35 4.98
N LEU A 106 15.73 -0.14 5.37
CA LEU A 106 15.26 1.11 5.97
C LEU A 106 15.81 1.29 7.39
N GLU A 107 15.93 0.23 8.18
CA GLU A 107 16.53 0.24 9.52
C GLU A 107 18.02 0.57 9.44
N ALA A 108 18.73 0.06 8.43
CA ALA A 108 20.11 0.45 8.16
C ALA A 108 20.26 1.95 7.84
N CYS A 109 19.19 2.61 7.38
CA CYS A 109 19.10 4.05 7.19
C CYS A 109 18.63 4.82 8.44
N GLY A 110 18.45 4.15 9.60
CA GLY A 110 18.04 4.77 10.86
C GLY A 110 16.52 4.95 11.02
N LEU A 111 15.72 4.34 10.15
CA LEU A 111 14.26 4.33 10.29
C LEU A 111 13.83 3.14 11.16
N GLN A 112 12.70 3.29 11.86
CA GLN A 112 12.20 2.23 12.73
C GLN A 112 10.84 1.75 12.26
N GLN A 113 10.69 0.42 12.18
CA GLN A 113 9.41 -0.21 11.90
C GLN A 113 8.44 -0.01 13.06
N GLU A 114 7.19 0.36 12.75
CA GLU A 114 6.12 0.26 13.75
C GLU A 114 5.94 -1.20 14.20
N PRO A 115 5.76 -1.46 15.50
CA PRO A 115 5.67 -2.82 16.05
C PRO A 115 4.31 -3.48 15.71
N ARG A 116 3.92 -3.44 14.45
CA ARG A 116 2.67 -4.06 13.95
C ARG A 116 3.01 -5.11 12.92
N ARG A 117 2.42 -6.29 13.09
CA ARG A 117 2.52 -7.32 12.05
C ARG A 117 1.95 -6.79 10.75
N PHE A 118 2.70 -6.95 9.66
CA PHE A 118 2.23 -6.65 8.32
C PHE A 118 0.96 -7.44 8.00
N LYS A 119 0.00 -6.78 7.41
CA LYS A 119 -1.24 -7.37 6.93
C LYS A 119 -1.63 -6.69 5.62
N PRO A 120 -1.48 -7.36 4.48
CA PRO A 120 -1.75 -6.78 3.18
C PRO A 120 -3.24 -6.39 3.06
N HIS A 121 -3.50 -5.13 2.74
CA HIS A 121 -4.86 -4.63 2.57
C HIS A 121 -4.89 -3.32 1.78
N VAL A 122 -5.97 -3.12 1.05
CA VAL A 122 -6.36 -1.85 0.45
C VAL A 122 -7.46 -1.23 1.30
N THR A 123 -7.20 -0.09 1.92
CA THR A 123 -8.23 0.64 2.66
C THR A 123 -9.28 1.20 1.69
N LEU A 124 -10.53 0.83 1.84
CA LEU A 124 -11.64 1.32 1.02
C LEU A 124 -12.40 2.47 1.69
N VAL A 125 -12.69 2.34 2.99
CA VAL A 125 -13.50 3.32 3.74
C VAL A 125 -12.90 3.53 5.12
N ARG A 126 -12.86 4.76 5.56
CA ARG A 126 -12.54 5.18 6.94
C ARG A 126 -13.78 5.68 7.66
N ARG A 127 -13.77 5.63 8.99
CA ARG A 127 -14.92 5.99 9.85
C ARG A 127 -16.16 5.17 9.51
N CYS A 128 -15.97 3.93 9.07
CA CYS A 128 -17.03 2.98 8.73
C CYS A 128 -17.63 2.41 10.01
N ARG A 129 -18.94 2.59 10.18
CA ARG A 129 -19.71 2.07 11.32
C ARG A 129 -20.58 0.88 10.95
N ARG A 130 -20.83 0.67 9.66
CA ARG A 130 -21.68 -0.40 9.12
C ARG A 130 -21.02 -1.00 7.88
N ALA A 131 -20.81 -2.30 7.88
CA ALA A 131 -20.33 -3.04 6.73
C ALA A 131 -20.76 -4.50 6.81
N ARG A 132 -20.70 -5.18 5.68
CA ARG A 132 -20.91 -6.64 5.57
C ARG A 132 -19.62 -7.31 5.10
N PRO A 133 -18.64 -7.52 6.03
CA PRO A 133 -17.39 -8.19 5.69
C PRO A 133 -17.61 -9.65 5.33
N GLY A 134 -16.60 -10.30 4.76
CA GLY A 134 -16.60 -11.71 4.42
C GLY A 134 -15.95 -11.99 3.07
N PRO A 135 -15.94 -13.24 2.62
CA PRO A 135 -15.42 -13.65 1.32
C PRO A 135 -16.10 -12.90 0.18
N MET A 136 -15.38 -12.73 -0.93
CA MET A 136 -15.90 -12.12 -2.14
C MET A 136 -15.29 -12.76 -3.38
N ALA A 137 -15.84 -12.46 -4.55
CA ALA A 137 -15.24 -12.87 -5.82
C ALA A 137 -13.79 -12.36 -5.88
N PRO A 138 -12.81 -13.21 -6.24
CA PRO A 138 -11.43 -12.85 -6.25
C PRO A 138 -11.13 -11.77 -7.30
N ILE A 139 -10.34 -10.77 -6.90
CA ILE A 139 -9.72 -9.79 -7.78
C ILE A 139 -8.25 -10.18 -7.88
N VAL A 140 -7.76 -10.46 -9.09
CA VAL A 140 -6.37 -10.79 -9.33
C VAL A 140 -5.58 -9.53 -9.60
N TRP A 141 -4.57 -9.27 -8.78
CA TRP A 141 -3.61 -8.18 -8.96
C TRP A 141 -2.27 -8.75 -9.42
N SER A 142 -1.92 -8.53 -10.68
CA SER A 142 -0.58 -8.79 -11.19
C SER A 142 0.35 -7.67 -10.71
N VAL A 143 1.13 -7.95 -9.67
CA VAL A 143 2.06 -7.00 -9.08
C VAL A 143 3.37 -7.07 -9.85
N THR A 144 3.74 -5.97 -10.50
CA THR A 144 4.95 -5.87 -11.34
C THR A 144 6.00 -4.94 -10.77
N ASP A 145 5.65 -4.17 -9.75
CA ASP A 145 6.52 -3.17 -9.12
C ASP A 145 5.97 -2.70 -7.76
N PHE A 146 6.79 -1.96 -7.03
CA PHE A 146 6.37 -1.19 -5.88
C PHE A 146 6.83 0.26 -6.01
N VAL A 147 6.22 1.16 -5.25
CA VAL A 147 6.43 2.60 -5.38
C VAL A 147 6.75 3.28 -4.05
N LEU A 148 7.51 4.38 -4.12
CA LEU A 148 7.62 5.37 -3.05
C LEU A 148 6.58 6.46 -3.29
N VAL A 149 5.79 6.77 -2.28
CA VAL A 149 4.67 7.71 -2.37
C VAL A 149 4.80 8.81 -1.33
N GLU A 150 4.55 10.03 -1.75
CA GLU A 150 4.42 11.17 -0.86
C GLU A 150 2.94 11.49 -0.58
N SER A 151 2.63 11.65 0.69
CA SER A 151 1.34 12.11 1.18
C SER A 151 1.34 13.63 1.32
N VAL A 152 0.60 14.32 0.48
CA VAL A 152 0.50 15.78 0.46
C VAL A 152 -0.86 16.22 1.01
N SER A 153 -0.85 17.10 2.01
CA SER A 153 -2.08 17.71 2.53
C SER A 153 -2.59 18.74 1.52
N VAL A 154 -3.86 18.63 1.14
CA VAL A 154 -4.55 19.55 0.23
C VAL A 154 -5.85 20.02 0.89
N PRO A 155 -6.45 21.14 0.49
CA PRO A 155 -7.70 21.63 1.09
C PRO A 155 -8.83 20.61 1.13
N ALA A 156 -8.91 19.73 0.14
CA ALA A 156 -9.91 18.65 0.05
C ALA A 156 -9.54 17.38 0.87
N GLY A 157 -8.39 17.37 1.56
CA GLY A 157 -7.93 16.23 2.37
C GLY A 157 -6.48 15.84 2.11
N VAL A 158 -6.24 14.65 1.58
CA VAL A 158 -4.90 14.13 1.30
C VAL A 158 -4.84 13.67 -0.15
N SER A 159 -3.78 14.09 -0.85
CA SER A 159 -3.42 13.60 -2.19
C SER A 159 -2.13 12.80 -2.09
N TYR A 160 -2.01 11.76 -2.89
CA TYR A 160 -0.81 10.93 -2.97
C TYR A 160 -0.10 11.14 -4.30
N ARG A 161 1.21 11.30 -4.23
CA ARG A 161 2.09 11.47 -5.39
C ARG A 161 3.13 10.37 -5.40
N VAL A 162 3.14 9.55 -6.46
CA VAL A 162 4.22 8.58 -6.68
C VAL A 162 5.49 9.34 -7.02
N LEU A 163 6.55 9.10 -6.26
CA LEU A 163 7.86 9.72 -6.45
C LEU A 163 8.77 8.85 -7.30
N ASP A 164 8.78 7.54 -7.02
CA ASP A 164 9.67 6.57 -7.67
C ASP A 164 8.99 5.20 -7.76
N ARG A 165 9.55 4.34 -8.63
CA ARG A 165 9.03 3.01 -8.91
C ARG A 165 10.18 2.02 -9.09
N TRP A 166 10.07 0.82 -8.51
CA TRP A 166 11.01 -0.28 -8.65
C TRP A 166 10.30 -1.55 -9.06
N GLY A 167 10.82 -2.20 -10.09
CA GLY A 167 10.33 -3.45 -10.65
C GLY A 167 11.48 -4.32 -11.16
N PRO A 168 11.21 -5.38 -11.94
CA PRO A 168 12.26 -6.24 -12.49
C PRO A 168 13.28 -5.43 -13.31
N GLY A 169 14.55 -5.59 -13.00
CA GLY A 169 15.63 -4.92 -13.71
C GLY A 169 15.85 -3.45 -13.35
N SER A 170 15.20 -2.93 -12.29
CA SER A 170 15.56 -1.65 -11.70
C SER A 170 16.93 -1.78 -11.04
N ILE A 171 18.00 -1.65 -11.83
CA ILE A 171 19.36 -1.54 -11.31
C ILE A 171 19.53 -0.10 -10.85
N PRO A 172 20.08 0.17 -9.66
CA PRO A 172 20.44 1.53 -9.28
C PRO A 172 21.37 2.12 -10.33
N ASP A 173 21.06 3.31 -10.84
CA ASP A 173 21.99 4.08 -11.64
C ASP A 173 23.29 4.18 -10.84
N SER A 174 24.34 3.53 -11.35
CA SER A 174 25.68 3.59 -10.78
C SER A 174 26.14 5.04 -10.88
N VAL A 175 26.28 5.70 -9.74
CA VAL A 175 26.98 7.00 -9.63
C VAL A 175 28.46 6.78 -9.69
#